data_c159d0fea47b5cf7e3f5504b0f0b9083
#
_entry.id   c159d0fea47b5cf7e3f5504b0f0b9083
#
_cell.length_a   1.000
_cell.length_b   1.000
_cell.length_c   1.000
_cell.angle_alpha   90.00
_cell.angle_beta   90.00
_cell.angle_gamma   90.00
#
_symmetry.space_group_name_H-M   'P 1'
#
loop_
_entity.id
_entity.type
_entity.pdbx_description
1 polymer ?
#
loop_
_entity_poly.entity_id
_entity_poly.type
_entity_poly.pdbx_seq_one_letter_code
_entity_poly.pdbx_strand_id
1 'polypeptide(L)'
;YDKSSKGIDYLKKNFSVEICSNISDAVKESDLVVIASPLSSYKEILLSIRTSLKENVILTDTGSAKKEVNKIISNLNLKNVNWIASHPIAGTEYSGPEAGFASLFKNRWCIISVDKKKVAEDKIKSLENFWSKLGSKTKRMTFEDHDYVLSLTSHLPHAVAYSIVRSAINKEDKFKDDVIQYSAGG
;
A
#
# COMPACT_ATOMS: atom_id res chain seq x y z
N TYR A 1 12.75 6.43 -4.39
CA TYR A 1 12.98 7.29 -3.21
C TYR A 1 12.46 6.61 -1.94
N ASP A 2 13.21 6.68 -0.87
CA ASP A 2 12.81 6.25 0.48
C ASP A 2 13.33 7.28 1.50
N LYS A 3 12.66 7.44 2.65
CA LYS A 3 13.14 8.29 3.75
C LYS A 3 14.18 7.58 4.62
N SER A 4 14.24 6.25 4.60
CA SER A 4 15.16 5.44 5.41
C SER A 4 16.53 5.30 4.73
N SER A 5 17.57 5.89 5.31
CA SER A 5 18.94 5.69 4.84
C SER A 5 19.34 4.21 4.83
N LYS A 6 18.97 3.46 5.87
CA LYS A 6 19.20 2.01 5.95
C LYS A 6 18.53 1.26 4.81
N GLY A 7 17.27 1.59 4.49
CA GLY A 7 16.55 1.00 3.37
C GLY A 7 17.20 1.31 2.02
N ILE A 8 17.63 2.56 1.82
CA ILE A 8 18.35 3.00 0.63
C ILE A 8 19.66 2.22 0.47
N ASP A 9 20.46 2.08 1.53
CA ASP A 9 21.74 1.37 1.49
C ASP A 9 21.55 -0.13 1.17
N TYR A 10 20.50 -0.74 1.74
CA TYR A 10 20.14 -2.12 1.41
C TYR A 10 19.78 -2.28 -0.07
N LEU A 11 18.95 -1.38 -0.61
CA LEU A 11 18.52 -1.41 -2.01
C LEU A 11 19.71 -1.23 -2.96
N LYS A 12 20.60 -0.26 -2.71
CA LYS A 12 21.81 -0.05 -3.49
C LYS A 12 22.72 -1.26 -3.52
N LYS A 13 22.84 -1.95 -2.38
CA LYS A 13 23.73 -3.11 -2.25
C LYS A 13 23.21 -4.35 -2.95
N ASN A 14 21.88 -4.55 -2.96
CA ASN A 14 21.28 -5.82 -3.35
C ASN A 14 20.53 -5.77 -4.69
N PHE A 15 20.23 -4.56 -5.20
CA PHE A 15 19.45 -4.40 -6.41
C PHE A 15 20.04 -3.32 -7.33
N SER A 16 19.89 -3.52 -8.63
CA SER A 16 20.22 -2.50 -9.63
C SER A 16 19.04 -1.52 -9.78
N VAL A 17 18.93 -0.59 -8.84
CA VAL A 17 17.86 0.43 -8.82
C VAL A 17 18.47 1.82 -8.75
N GLU A 18 17.86 2.77 -9.44
CA GLU A 18 18.20 4.18 -9.34
C GLU A 18 17.61 4.75 -8.03
N ILE A 19 18.43 5.47 -7.29
CA ILE A 19 18.02 6.13 -6.03
C ILE A 19 18.04 7.64 -6.24
N CYS A 20 16.87 8.24 -6.19
CA CYS A 20 16.75 9.70 -6.24
C CYS A 20 16.93 10.32 -4.84
N SER A 21 17.63 11.45 -4.78
CA SER A 21 17.90 12.18 -3.53
C SER A 21 16.65 12.86 -2.96
N ASN A 22 15.70 13.23 -3.81
CA ASN A 22 14.44 13.81 -3.42
C ASN A 22 13.27 13.13 -4.16
N ILE A 23 12.07 13.28 -3.61
CA ILE A 23 10.87 12.62 -4.11
C ILE A 23 10.39 13.21 -5.44
N SER A 24 10.62 14.50 -5.69
CA SER A 24 10.19 15.16 -6.92
C SER A 24 10.97 14.63 -8.14
N ASP A 25 12.27 14.41 -7.97
CA ASP A 25 13.09 13.82 -9.05
C ASP A 25 12.69 12.37 -9.33
N ALA A 26 12.29 11.63 -8.28
CA ALA A 26 11.85 10.24 -8.44
C ALA A 26 10.60 10.09 -9.31
N VAL A 27 9.73 11.08 -9.38
CA VAL A 27 8.44 10.99 -10.09
C VAL A 27 8.41 11.72 -11.43
N LYS A 28 9.35 12.61 -11.68
CA LYS A 28 9.34 13.61 -12.77
C LYS A 28 9.16 13.00 -14.17
N GLU A 29 9.83 11.91 -14.47
CA GLU A 29 9.79 11.25 -15.79
C GLU A 29 9.07 9.88 -15.73
N SER A 30 8.40 9.58 -14.62
CA SER A 30 7.77 8.28 -14.39
C SER A 30 6.44 8.17 -15.12
N ASP A 31 6.21 7.07 -15.82
CA ASP A 31 4.91 6.71 -16.41
C ASP A 31 3.98 6.04 -15.41
N LEU A 32 4.55 5.44 -14.37
CA LEU A 32 3.85 4.82 -13.24
C LEU A 32 4.51 5.22 -11.91
N VAL A 33 3.73 5.81 -11.01
CA VAL A 33 4.16 6.14 -9.64
C VAL A 33 3.38 5.28 -8.65
N VAL A 34 4.09 4.52 -7.83
CA VAL A 34 3.50 3.67 -6.79
C VAL A 34 3.82 4.24 -5.41
N ILE A 35 2.80 4.65 -4.66
CA ILE A 35 2.96 5.08 -3.26
C ILE A 35 2.88 3.85 -2.37
N ALA A 36 4.02 3.43 -1.83
CA ALA A 36 4.17 2.28 -0.93
C ALA A 36 4.65 2.73 0.45
N SER A 37 3.95 3.66 1.07
CA SER A 37 4.26 4.26 2.36
C SER A 37 3.08 4.11 3.33
N PRO A 38 3.24 4.38 4.64
CA PRO A 38 2.11 4.42 5.56
C PRO A 38 1.05 5.44 5.11
N LEU A 39 -0.24 5.10 5.25
CA LEU A 39 -1.38 5.93 4.84
C LEU A 39 -1.32 7.34 5.45
N SER A 40 -0.81 7.47 6.68
CA SER A 40 -0.66 8.75 7.37
C SER A 40 0.24 9.75 6.64
N SER A 41 1.16 9.29 5.79
CA SER A 41 2.08 10.14 5.03
C SER A 41 1.58 10.50 3.62
N TYR A 42 0.45 9.95 3.16
CA TYR A 42 -0.02 10.16 1.78
C TYR A 42 -0.27 11.63 1.44
N LYS A 43 -0.92 12.37 2.32
CA LYS A 43 -1.20 13.79 2.08
C LYS A 43 0.09 14.60 1.87
N GLU A 44 1.09 14.38 2.71
CA GLU A 44 2.40 15.04 2.62
C GLU A 44 3.11 14.67 1.32
N ILE A 45 3.17 13.38 1.00
CA ILE A 45 3.78 12.87 -0.23
C ILE A 45 3.12 13.48 -1.47
N LEU A 46 1.80 13.44 -1.55
CA LEU A 46 1.04 13.95 -2.68
C LEU A 46 1.23 15.47 -2.86
N LEU A 47 1.28 16.23 -1.77
CA LEU A 47 1.60 17.67 -1.82
C LEU A 47 3.01 17.91 -2.34
N SER A 48 3.97 17.09 -1.96
CA SER A 48 5.37 17.22 -2.38
C SER A 48 5.59 16.91 -3.87
N ILE A 49 4.83 15.95 -4.42
CA ILE A 49 5.03 15.49 -5.82
C ILE A 49 4.10 16.16 -6.85
N ARG A 50 3.02 16.81 -6.42
CA ARG A 50 1.92 17.27 -7.28
C ARG A 50 2.33 18.11 -8.49
N THR A 51 3.39 18.91 -8.36
CA THR A 51 3.90 19.79 -9.41
C THR A 51 4.98 19.13 -10.27
N SER A 52 5.45 17.96 -9.87
CA SER A 52 6.51 17.21 -10.54
C SER A 52 6.00 15.97 -11.27
N LEU A 53 4.73 15.63 -11.12
CA LEU A 53 4.12 14.50 -11.81
C LEU A 53 4.06 14.76 -13.33
N LYS A 54 4.49 13.80 -14.12
CA LYS A 54 4.36 13.80 -15.57
C LYS A 54 2.89 13.79 -15.98
N GLU A 55 2.57 14.47 -17.08
CA GLU A 55 1.24 14.39 -17.68
C GLU A 55 0.88 12.96 -18.07
N ASN A 56 -0.37 12.59 -17.84
CA ASN A 56 -0.91 11.25 -18.11
C ASN A 56 -0.23 10.11 -17.32
N VAL A 57 0.54 10.41 -16.26
CA VAL A 57 1.09 9.41 -15.36
C VAL A 57 -0.03 8.56 -14.73
N ILE A 58 0.24 7.29 -14.52
CA ILE A 58 -0.58 6.45 -13.65
C ILE A 58 -0.05 6.61 -12.23
N LEU A 59 -0.88 7.15 -11.34
CA LEU A 59 -0.59 7.24 -9.92
C LEU A 59 -1.39 6.14 -9.20
N THR A 60 -0.71 5.31 -8.47
CA THR A 60 -1.31 4.21 -7.71
C THR A 60 -0.70 4.09 -6.32
N ASP A 61 -1.29 3.25 -5.49
CA ASP A 61 -0.82 3.00 -4.14
C ASP A 61 -0.93 1.52 -3.75
N THR A 62 -0.42 1.16 -2.58
CA THR A 62 -0.52 -0.19 -2.00
C THR A 62 -1.30 -0.21 -0.68
N GLY A 63 -1.89 0.90 -0.29
CA GLY A 63 -2.54 1.06 1.02
C GLY A 63 -3.76 0.17 1.21
N SER A 64 -4.08 -0.14 2.46
CA SER A 64 -5.18 -1.04 2.85
C SER A 64 -6.55 -0.37 2.96
N ALA A 65 -6.66 0.98 2.91
CA ALA A 65 -7.90 1.73 2.91
C ALA A 65 -8.00 2.58 1.65
N LYS A 66 -9.14 2.57 0.97
CA LYS A 66 -9.31 3.20 -0.35
C LYS A 66 -10.15 4.47 -0.33
N LYS A 67 -11.23 4.51 0.45
CA LYS A 67 -12.12 5.69 0.51
C LYS A 67 -11.40 6.95 0.96
N GLU A 68 -10.65 6.87 2.05
CA GLU A 68 -9.94 8.03 2.60
C GLU A 68 -8.84 8.50 1.65
N VAL A 69 -8.09 7.58 1.06
CA VAL A 69 -7.06 7.94 0.06
C VAL A 69 -7.69 8.61 -1.15
N ASN A 70 -8.80 8.07 -1.67
CA ASN A 70 -9.52 8.68 -2.79
C ASN A 70 -10.03 10.09 -2.46
N LYS A 71 -10.48 10.32 -1.23
CA LYS A 71 -10.89 11.65 -0.74
C LYS A 71 -9.70 12.62 -0.70
N ILE A 72 -8.55 12.20 -0.20
CA ILE A 72 -7.32 13.00 -0.21
C ILE A 72 -6.95 13.41 -1.63
N ILE A 73 -6.90 12.46 -2.56
CA ILE A 73 -6.58 12.69 -3.98
C ILE A 73 -7.58 13.66 -4.63
N SER A 74 -8.87 13.44 -4.40
CA SER A 74 -9.94 14.29 -4.97
C SER A 74 -9.83 15.74 -4.49
N ASN A 75 -9.48 15.94 -3.22
CA ASN A 75 -9.32 17.27 -2.63
C ASN A 75 -8.07 18.02 -3.16
N LEU A 76 -7.05 17.28 -3.61
CA LEU A 76 -5.83 17.88 -4.17
C LEU A 76 -5.99 18.30 -5.62
N ASN A 77 -7.06 17.87 -6.29
CA ASN A 77 -7.38 18.20 -7.68
C ASN A 77 -6.15 18.09 -8.60
N LEU A 78 -5.50 16.94 -8.59
CA LEU A 78 -4.32 16.66 -9.41
C LEU A 78 -4.71 16.72 -10.90
N LYS A 79 -4.12 17.63 -11.66
CA LYS A 79 -4.40 17.78 -13.08
C LYS A 79 -3.64 16.73 -13.89
N ASN A 80 -4.28 16.19 -14.93
CA ASN A 80 -3.67 15.28 -15.91
C ASN A 80 -3.01 14.01 -15.28
N VAL A 81 -3.52 13.54 -14.14
CA VAL A 81 -3.06 12.35 -13.43
C VAL A 81 -4.13 11.28 -13.46
N ASN A 82 -3.78 10.08 -13.86
CA ASN A 82 -4.67 8.93 -13.83
C ASN A 82 -4.57 8.24 -12.46
N TRP A 83 -5.42 8.64 -11.51
CA TRP A 83 -5.50 8.00 -10.21
C TRP A 83 -6.22 6.67 -10.29
N ILE A 84 -5.52 5.59 -10.02
CA ILE A 84 -6.04 4.22 -9.98
C ILE A 84 -5.51 3.59 -8.70
N ALA A 85 -6.35 3.48 -7.69
CA ALA A 85 -5.95 2.87 -6.42
C ALA A 85 -5.72 1.38 -6.58
N SER A 86 -4.71 0.83 -5.93
CA SER A 86 -4.50 -0.60 -5.84
C SER A 86 -4.23 -1.04 -4.41
N HIS A 87 -4.58 -2.29 -4.12
CA HIS A 87 -4.31 -2.93 -2.84
C HIS A 87 -3.90 -4.38 -3.08
N PRO A 88 -2.61 -4.68 -3.16
CA PRO A 88 -2.14 -6.06 -3.17
C PRO A 88 -2.40 -6.69 -1.79
N ILE A 89 -3.19 -7.77 -1.78
CA ILE A 89 -3.48 -8.53 -0.55
C ILE A 89 -2.29 -9.46 -0.29
N ALA A 90 -1.18 -8.84 0.03
CA ALA A 90 0.10 -9.47 0.26
C ALA A 90 0.90 -8.64 1.25
N GLY A 91 1.72 -9.27 2.03
CA GLY A 91 2.55 -8.62 3.05
C GLY A 91 3.05 -9.62 4.06
N THR A 92 3.90 -9.14 4.93
CA THR A 92 4.39 -9.85 6.11
C THR A 92 4.27 -8.90 7.31
N GLU A 93 4.46 -9.42 8.50
CA GLU A 93 4.55 -8.64 9.74
C GLU A 93 5.84 -7.78 9.82
N TYR A 94 6.78 -8.02 8.92
CA TYR A 94 8.02 -7.26 8.82
C TYR A 94 7.87 -6.06 7.88
N SER A 95 8.67 -5.04 8.10
CA SER A 95 8.71 -3.82 7.28
C SER A 95 10.12 -3.57 6.72
N GLY A 96 10.20 -2.70 5.71
CA GLY A 96 11.43 -2.34 5.03
C GLY A 96 11.75 -3.23 3.83
N PRO A 97 12.73 -2.83 3.00
CA PRO A 97 13.07 -3.55 1.78
C PRO A 97 13.66 -4.94 2.06
N GLU A 98 14.22 -5.18 3.23
CA GLU A 98 14.74 -6.48 3.65
C GLU A 98 13.65 -7.55 3.81
N ALA A 99 12.42 -7.13 4.08
CA ALA A 99 11.27 -8.03 4.17
C ALA A 99 10.69 -8.43 2.80
N GLY A 100 11.14 -7.79 1.73
CA GLY A 100 10.68 -8.05 0.36
C GLY A 100 11.31 -9.32 -0.22
N PHE A 101 10.52 -10.06 -1.00
CA PHE A 101 10.99 -11.22 -1.77
C PHE A 101 10.25 -11.32 -3.11
N ALA A 102 10.91 -11.90 -4.11
CA ALA A 102 10.43 -11.88 -5.50
C ALA A 102 9.05 -12.53 -5.72
N SER A 103 8.65 -13.49 -4.87
CA SER A 103 7.36 -14.18 -4.99
C SER A 103 6.25 -13.60 -4.12
N LEU A 104 6.45 -12.43 -3.49
CA LEU A 104 5.50 -11.81 -2.56
C LEU A 104 4.08 -11.70 -3.15
N PHE A 105 3.97 -11.31 -4.41
CA PHE A 105 2.69 -11.07 -5.09
C PHE A 105 2.17 -12.30 -5.86
N LYS A 106 2.97 -13.38 -5.97
CA LYS A 106 2.59 -14.56 -6.75
C LYS A 106 1.33 -15.22 -6.21
N ASN A 107 0.32 -15.36 -7.08
CA ASN A 107 -1.00 -15.91 -6.77
C ASN A 107 -1.81 -15.12 -5.71
N ARG A 108 -1.38 -13.90 -5.36
CA ARG A 108 -2.12 -13.01 -4.46
C ARG A 108 -3.10 -12.14 -5.25
N TRP A 109 -4.19 -11.75 -4.60
CA TRP A 109 -5.11 -10.78 -5.17
C TRP A 109 -4.54 -9.37 -5.07
N CYS A 110 -4.73 -8.58 -6.13
CA CYS A 110 -4.58 -7.14 -6.11
C CYS A 110 -5.91 -6.49 -6.49
N ILE A 111 -6.51 -5.77 -5.55
CA ILE A 111 -7.79 -5.09 -5.78
C ILE A 111 -7.50 -3.74 -6.42
N ILE A 112 -8.20 -3.44 -7.53
CA ILE A 112 -8.09 -2.19 -8.28
C ILE A 112 -9.38 -1.39 -8.09
N SER A 113 -9.27 -0.17 -7.60
CA SER A 113 -10.40 0.74 -7.42
C SER A 113 -10.17 2.05 -8.18
N VAL A 114 -11.14 2.44 -8.99
CA VAL A 114 -11.02 3.60 -9.87
C VAL A 114 -12.38 4.21 -10.18
N ASP A 115 -12.41 5.53 -10.32
CA ASP A 115 -13.56 6.23 -10.93
C ASP A 115 -13.46 6.11 -12.45
N LYS A 116 -14.23 5.17 -13.02
CA LYS A 116 -14.24 4.89 -14.47
C LYS A 116 -14.67 6.08 -15.33
N LYS A 117 -15.27 7.12 -14.74
CA LYS A 117 -15.63 8.35 -15.48
C LYS A 117 -14.44 9.29 -15.67
N LYS A 118 -13.37 9.09 -14.87
CA LYS A 118 -12.19 9.96 -14.85
C LYS A 118 -10.95 9.35 -15.47
N VAL A 119 -10.92 8.03 -15.65
CA VAL A 119 -9.73 7.31 -16.13
C VAL A 119 -10.10 6.43 -17.31
N ALA A 120 -9.32 6.53 -18.37
CA ALA A 120 -9.50 5.74 -19.59
C ALA A 120 -9.19 4.25 -19.34
N GLU A 121 -9.89 3.37 -20.04
CA GLU A 121 -9.82 1.91 -19.83
C GLU A 121 -8.40 1.33 -20.13
N ASP A 122 -7.67 1.91 -21.07
CA ASP A 122 -6.30 1.50 -21.41
C ASP A 122 -5.34 1.72 -20.23
N LYS A 123 -5.50 2.80 -19.47
CA LYS A 123 -4.71 3.08 -18.26
C LYS A 123 -5.01 2.08 -17.15
N ILE A 124 -6.30 1.72 -16.96
CA ILE A 124 -6.69 0.71 -15.99
C ILE A 124 -6.07 -0.65 -16.35
N LYS A 125 -6.19 -1.05 -17.63
CA LYS A 125 -5.57 -2.30 -18.13
C LYS A 125 -4.04 -2.28 -18.02
N SER A 126 -3.41 -1.14 -18.21
CA SER A 126 -1.95 -1.01 -18.04
C SER A 126 -1.52 -1.31 -16.60
N LEU A 127 -2.26 -0.79 -15.60
CA LEU A 127 -1.98 -1.10 -14.19
C LEU A 127 -2.30 -2.56 -13.85
N GLU A 128 -3.41 -3.12 -14.35
CA GLU A 128 -3.72 -4.54 -14.15
C GLU A 128 -2.62 -5.44 -14.73
N ASN A 129 -2.12 -5.10 -15.92
CA ASN A 129 -1.01 -5.83 -16.54
C ASN A 129 0.29 -5.72 -15.73
N PHE A 130 0.58 -4.56 -15.16
CA PHE A 130 1.71 -4.39 -14.24
C PHE A 130 1.62 -5.37 -13.07
N TRP A 131 0.49 -5.40 -12.34
CA TRP A 131 0.30 -6.33 -11.22
C TRP A 131 0.30 -7.79 -11.64
N SER A 132 -0.25 -8.11 -12.81
CA SER A 132 -0.25 -9.46 -13.36
C SER A 132 1.16 -9.95 -13.69
N LYS A 133 2.03 -9.07 -14.21
CA LYS A 133 3.45 -9.39 -14.45
C LYS A 133 4.22 -9.68 -13.16
N LEU A 134 3.80 -9.11 -12.03
CA LEU A 134 4.32 -9.43 -10.70
C LEU A 134 3.72 -10.72 -10.11
N GLY A 135 2.81 -11.38 -10.84
CA GLY A 135 2.18 -12.64 -10.46
C GLY A 135 0.86 -12.50 -9.70
N SER A 136 0.32 -11.30 -9.54
CA SER A 136 -0.98 -11.07 -8.90
C SER A 136 -2.15 -11.43 -9.79
N LYS A 137 -3.26 -11.82 -9.17
CA LYS A 137 -4.59 -11.86 -9.77
C LYS A 137 -5.28 -10.53 -9.51
N THR A 138 -5.81 -9.86 -10.52
CA THR A 138 -6.47 -8.57 -10.34
C THR A 138 -7.98 -8.71 -10.22
N LYS A 139 -8.61 -7.84 -9.41
CA LYS A 139 -10.07 -7.73 -9.25
C LYS A 139 -10.43 -6.26 -9.13
N ARG A 140 -11.42 -5.81 -9.92
CA ARG A 140 -11.96 -4.45 -9.81
C ARG A 140 -13.08 -4.41 -8.79
N MET A 141 -13.05 -3.40 -7.91
CA MET A 141 -14.10 -3.09 -6.94
C MET A 141 -14.30 -1.57 -6.89
N THR A 142 -15.45 -1.12 -6.39
CA THR A 142 -15.61 0.28 -5.98
C THR A 142 -14.76 0.56 -4.74
N PHE A 143 -14.50 1.83 -4.43
CA PHE A 143 -13.80 2.18 -3.18
C PHE A 143 -14.59 1.74 -1.94
N GLU A 144 -15.91 1.83 -2.03
CA GLU A 144 -16.86 1.45 -0.99
C GLU A 144 -16.85 -0.06 -0.75
N ASP A 145 -17.01 -0.86 -1.83
CA ASP A 145 -17.01 -2.33 -1.73
C ASP A 145 -15.68 -2.86 -1.22
N HIS A 146 -14.57 -2.28 -1.69
CA HIS A 146 -13.24 -2.61 -1.19
C HIS A 146 -13.17 -2.46 0.34
N ASP A 147 -13.45 -1.25 0.85
CA ASP A 147 -13.31 -0.97 2.28
C ASP A 147 -14.31 -1.78 3.11
N TYR A 148 -15.52 -2.03 2.60
CA TYR A 148 -16.50 -2.89 3.25
C TYR A 148 -15.99 -4.34 3.37
N VAL A 149 -15.57 -4.94 2.26
CA VAL A 149 -15.06 -6.33 2.26
C VAL A 149 -13.85 -6.47 3.17
N LEU A 150 -12.87 -5.54 3.06
CA LEU A 150 -11.65 -5.60 3.88
C LEU A 150 -11.91 -5.30 5.36
N SER A 151 -12.94 -4.54 5.69
CA SER A 151 -13.35 -4.33 7.09
C SER A 151 -13.74 -5.66 7.76
N LEU A 152 -14.41 -6.54 7.04
CA LEU A 152 -14.87 -7.83 7.56
C LEU A 152 -13.79 -8.91 7.51
N THR A 153 -13.02 -8.95 6.42
CA THR A 153 -12.08 -10.07 6.17
C THR A 153 -10.68 -9.84 6.72
N SER A 154 -10.32 -8.60 7.03
CA SER A 154 -8.99 -8.22 7.51
C SER A 154 -9.05 -7.36 8.78
N HIS A 155 -9.69 -6.19 8.75
CA HIS A 155 -9.60 -5.23 9.83
C HIS A 155 -10.30 -5.71 11.11
N LEU A 156 -11.49 -6.29 11.00
CA LEU A 156 -12.22 -6.83 12.14
C LEU A 156 -11.47 -7.97 12.83
N PRO A 157 -10.95 -9.00 12.13
CA PRO A 157 -10.12 -10.03 12.75
C PRO A 157 -8.92 -9.46 13.50
N HIS A 158 -8.20 -8.49 12.90
CA HIS A 158 -7.08 -7.82 13.57
C HIS A 158 -7.53 -7.06 14.82
N ALA A 159 -8.64 -6.30 14.77
CA ALA A 159 -9.15 -5.57 15.91
C ALA A 159 -9.53 -6.51 17.07
N VAL A 160 -10.13 -7.67 16.74
CA VAL A 160 -10.46 -8.72 17.74
C VAL A 160 -9.18 -9.31 18.33
N ALA A 161 -8.21 -9.69 17.49
CA ALA A 161 -6.94 -10.24 17.96
C ALA A 161 -6.19 -9.25 18.87
N TYR A 162 -6.07 -7.97 18.47
CA TYR A 162 -5.48 -6.94 19.32
C TYR A 162 -6.24 -6.75 20.65
N SER A 163 -7.57 -6.84 20.63
CA SER A 163 -8.38 -6.71 21.86
C SER A 163 -8.16 -7.86 22.80
N ILE A 164 -8.02 -9.09 22.28
CA ILE A 164 -7.72 -10.28 23.07
C ILE A 164 -6.34 -10.14 23.71
N VAL A 165 -5.30 -9.85 22.91
CA VAL A 165 -3.92 -9.67 23.38
C VAL A 165 -3.85 -8.55 24.43
N ARG A 166 -4.48 -7.40 24.18
CA ARG A 166 -4.52 -6.30 25.13
C ARG A 166 -5.21 -6.69 26.45
N SER A 167 -6.29 -7.44 26.37
CA SER A 167 -6.99 -7.94 27.57
C SER A 167 -6.15 -8.93 28.35
N ALA A 168 -5.36 -9.76 27.67
CA ALA A 168 -4.44 -10.69 28.31
C ALA A 168 -3.27 -9.99 29.01
N ILE A 169 -2.67 -8.98 28.34
CA ILE A 169 -1.55 -8.21 28.88
C ILE A 169 -1.97 -7.31 30.07
N ASN A 170 -3.20 -6.82 30.07
CA ASN A 170 -3.72 -5.96 31.15
C ASN A 170 -4.21 -6.72 32.38
N LYS A 171 -4.07 -8.07 32.41
CA LYS A 171 -4.31 -8.86 33.63
C LYS A 171 -3.17 -8.67 34.62
N GLU A 172 -3.41 -9.03 35.87
CA GLU A 172 -2.45 -8.89 36.97
C GLU A 172 -1.05 -9.37 36.54
N ASP A 173 -0.01 -8.58 36.83
CA ASP A 173 1.38 -8.86 36.47
C ASP A 173 1.82 -10.30 36.85
N LYS A 174 1.23 -10.85 37.91
CA LYS A 174 1.48 -12.19 38.40
C LYS A 174 1.19 -13.32 37.37
N PHE A 175 0.26 -13.12 36.44
CA PHE A 175 -0.17 -14.15 35.47
C PHE A 175 0.22 -13.82 34.02
N LYS A 176 0.92 -12.71 33.81
CA LYS A 176 1.22 -12.22 32.45
C LYS A 176 2.04 -13.21 31.63
N ASP A 177 3.07 -13.77 32.22
CA ASP A 177 3.95 -14.72 31.55
C ASP A 177 3.22 -16.05 31.27
N ASP A 178 2.41 -16.52 32.21
CA ASP A 178 1.59 -17.73 32.05
C ASP A 178 0.54 -17.58 30.96
N VAL A 179 -0.12 -16.42 30.87
CA VAL A 179 -1.10 -16.13 29.83
C VAL A 179 -0.45 -16.16 28.45
N ILE A 180 0.75 -15.62 28.28
CA ILE A 180 1.49 -15.63 27.02
C ILE A 180 1.96 -17.06 26.72
N GLN A 181 2.57 -17.75 27.70
CA GLN A 181 3.16 -19.07 27.53
C GLN A 181 2.11 -20.14 27.17
N TYR A 182 0.92 -20.05 27.74
CA TYR A 182 -0.16 -21.04 27.51
C TYR A 182 -1.16 -20.62 26.43
N SER A 183 -0.93 -19.48 25.77
CA SER A 183 -1.73 -19.11 24.60
C SER A 183 -1.47 -20.12 23.48
N ALA A 184 -2.51 -20.84 23.05
CA ALA A 184 -2.42 -21.68 21.87
C ALA A 184 -2.13 -20.82 20.64
N GLY A 185 -1.44 -21.39 19.64
CA GLY A 185 -1.00 -20.68 18.43
C GLY A 185 -2.12 -20.22 17.51
N GLY A 186 -3.09 -19.49 18.03
CA GLY A 186 -4.23 -18.90 17.34
C GLY A 186 -4.09 -17.39 17.16
#